data_170b8e18c7548ce33c3a9a2e8880f110
#
_entry.id   170b8e18c7548ce33c3a9a2e8880f110
#
_cell.length_a   1.000
_cell.length_b   1.000
_cell.length_c   1.000
_cell.angle_alpha   90.00
_cell.angle_beta   90.00
_cell.angle_gamma   90.00
#
_symmetry.space_group_name_H-M   'P 1'
#
loop_
_entity.id
_entity.type
_entity.pdbx_description
1 polymer ?
#
loop_
_entity_poly.entity_id
_entity_poly.type
_entity_poly.pdbx_seq_one_letter_code
_entity_poly.pdbx_strand_id
1 'polypeptide(L)'
;MIKTIVSTELPIDEQFRIRKNVIQHGRKDGLRFCVVTGTHGDELEGQMVCYELARIATEHIDALDGTLEIYPALNPLGIDTIQRGIPNFDLDMNRIFPGDPQGTMAEQTAHAIIEDIKGADMVIDIHSSNLFLRETPQVRINVQDAEWLVPFAERLGMDFVWVHDAATVLEATLAHSLNSTGTPCLVVEMGVGQRINHKMCRRLVEGILHLMQTMGMWKDKSINELPKPLICKGDQVVFLNAETSGVFLTELKCGIHVSQGQTIGQIVDPLRGRVLSTVSSPVNGYMFTIRAYPIVYEGSLMARIYRSEELKVNNEE
;
A
#
# COMPACT_ATOMS: atom_id res chain seq x y z
N MET A 1 -15.87 13.65 -13.22
CA MET A 1 -16.74 14.53 -12.38
C MET A 1 -16.28 14.46 -10.94
N ILE A 2 -16.07 15.59 -10.26
CA ILE A 2 -15.71 15.58 -8.83
C ILE A 2 -16.98 15.51 -7.98
N LYS A 3 -16.98 14.56 -7.03
CA LYS A 3 -18.07 14.39 -6.05
C LYS A 3 -17.52 14.50 -4.63
N THR A 4 -18.26 15.13 -3.73
CA THR A 4 -18.00 15.17 -2.28
C THR A 4 -18.72 13.99 -1.63
N ILE A 5 -18.00 13.14 -0.89
CA ILE A 5 -18.54 11.99 -0.17
C ILE A 5 -18.72 12.27 1.32
N VAL A 6 -17.85 13.14 1.88
CA VAL A 6 -17.95 13.64 3.26
C VAL A 6 -17.84 15.15 3.23
N SER A 7 -18.72 15.83 3.97
CA SER A 7 -18.64 17.26 4.22
C SER A 7 -19.10 17.52 5.65
N THR A 8 -18.17 17.90 6.52
CA THR A 8 -18.43 18.16 7.94
C THR A 8 -17.96 19.57 8.27
N GLU A 9 -18.80 20.33 8.95
CA GLU A 9 -18.43 21.65 9.45
C GLU A 9 -17.41 21.54 10.57
N LEU A 10 -16.36 22.33 10.48
CA LEU A 10 -15.37 22.51 11.53
C LEU A 10 -15.64 23.80 12.30
N PRO A 11 -15.11 23.96 13.52
CA PRO A 11 -15.19 25.21 14.24
C PRO A 11 -14.72 26.40 13.38
N ILE A 12 -15.39 27.57 13.55
CA ILE A 12 -14.99 28.81 12.89
C ILE A 12 -15.18 28.79 11.37
N ASP A 13 -16.30 28.24 10.91
CA ASP A 13 -16.78 28.31 9.52
C ASP A 13 -15.87 27.59 8.47
N GLU A 14 -15.00 26.67 8.92
CA GLU A 14 -14.21 25.82 8.06
C GLU A 14 -14.94 24.52 7.74
N GLN A 15 -14.54 23.83 6.67
CA GLN A 15 -15.15 22.56 6.24
C GLN A 15 -14.11 21.48 5.98
N PHE A 16 -14.29 20.35 6.65
CA PHE A 16 -13.61 19.11 6.28
C PHE A 16 -14.36 18.43 5.14
N ARG A 17 -13.64 18.11 4.05
CA ARG A 17 -14.25 17.47 2.87
C ARG A 17 -13.38 16.34 2.35
N ILE A 18 -14.01 15.20 2.07
CA ILE A 18 -13.41 14.13 1.28
C ILE A 18 -14.10 14.11 -0.07
N ARG A 19 -13.31 14.04 -1.14
CA ARG A 19 -13.80 14.10 -2.52
C ARG A 19 -13.22 12.96 -3.34
N LYS A 20 -14.01 12.51 -4.32
CA LYS A 20 -13.58 11.57 -5.35
C LYS A 20 -13.72 12.16 -6.75
N ASN A 21 -12.89 11.66 -7.67
CA ASN A 21 -13.09 11.88 -9.10
C ASN A 21 -13.77 10.65 -9.70
N VAL A 22 -14.93 10.85 -10.33
CA VAL A 22 -15.68 9.82 -11.03
C VAL A 22 -15.47 10.02 -12.53
N ILE A 23 -14.82 9.04 -13.17
CA ILE A 23 -14.58 8.97 -14.61
C ILE A 23 -15.43 7.80 -15.14
N GLN A 24 -16.41 8.10 -15.96
CA GLN A 24 -17.35 7.10 -16.47
C GLN A 24 -17.47 7.23 -17.99
N HIS A 25 -17.36 6.10 -18.67
CA HIS A 25 -17.56 5.98 -20.11
C HIS A 25 -18.13 4.60 -20.44
N GLY A 26 -18.75 4.47 -21.62
CA GLY A 26 -19.36 3.22 -22.06
C GLY A 26 -20.63 2.85 -21.28
N ARG A 27 -20.72 1.62 -20.79
CA ARG A 27 -21.91 1.10 -20.09
C ARG A 27 -22.12 1.81 -18.76
N LYS A 28 -23.33 2.33 -18.53
CA LYS A 28 -23.69 3.00 -17.27
C LYS A 28 -23.81 2.04 -16.09
N ASP A 29 -24.19 0.81 -16.34
CA ASP A 29 -24.28 -0.34 -15.44
C ASP A 29 -23.07 -1.27 -15.56
N GLY A 30 -21.96 -0.75 -16.13
CA GLY A 30 -20.69 -1.45 -16.20
C GLY A 30 -19.99 -1.55 -14.86
N LEU A 31 -18.89 -2.30 -14.83
CA LEU A 31 -18.09 -2.50 -13.63
C LEU A 31 -17.64 -1.18 -13.01
N ARG A 32 -17.55 -1.15 -11.68
CA ARG A 32 -17.08 -0.03 -10.87
C ARG A 32 -15.76 -0.38 -10.20
N PHE A 33 -14.71 0.34 -10.56
CA PHE A 33 -13.36 0.16 -10.06
C PHE A 33 -12.96 1.37 -9.22
N CYS A 34 -12.54 1.14 -7.98
CA CYS A 34 -12.16 2.19 -7.03
C CYS A 34 -10.66 2.14 -6.76
N VAL A 35 -10.01 3.31 -6.77
CA VAL A 35 -8.62 3.49 -6.34
C VAL A 35 -8.59 4.48 -5.19
N VAL A 36 -8.07 4.03 -4.06
CA VAL A 36 -8.14 4.75 -2.78
C VAL A 36 -6.73 4.96 -2.25
N THR A 37 -6.45 6.12 -1.68
CA THR A 37 -5.18 6.43 -1.00
C THR A 37 -5.32 7.58 -0.02
N GLY A 38 -4.24 7.89 0.70
CA GLY A 38 -4.20 9.00 1.64
C GLY A 38 -5.03 8.75 2.89
N THR A 39 -5.22 7.48 3.28
CA THR A 39 -5.71 7.07 4.60
C THR A 39 -4.73 7.54 5.68
N HIS A 40 -3.43 7.41 5.38
CA HIS A 40 -2.34 7.99 6.17
C HIS A 40 -1.75 9.20 5.42
N GLY A 41 -1.64 10.33 6.12
CA GLY A 41 -1.24 11.58 5.47
C GLY A 41 0.24 11.69 5.13
N ASP A 42 1.07 10.83 5.69
CA ASP A 42 2.51 10.74 5.40
C ASP A 42 2.85 9.74 4.29
N GLU A 43 1.85 9.11 3.64
CA GLU A 43 2.01 8.13 2.58
C GLU A 43 1.63 8.75 1.22
N LEU A 44 2.63 9.05 0.36
CA LEU A 44 2.43 9.94 -0.77
C LEU A 44 2.51 9.28 -2.15
N GLU A 45 3.00 8.04 -2.28
CA GLU A 45 3.08 7.34 -3.58
C GLU A 45 1.72 7.25 -4.27
N GLY A 46 0.66 6.99 -3.51
CA GLY A 46 -0.71 6.93 -4.03
C GLY A 46 -1.19 8.21 -4.69
N GLN A 47 -0.67 9.39 -4.28
CA GLN A 47 -1.01 10.67 -4.90
C GLN A 47 -0.59 10.71 -6.38
N MET A 48 0.63 10.23 -6.67
CA MET A 48 1.11 10.14 -8.04
C MET A 48 0.33 9.10 -8.84
N VAL A 49 -0.01 7.96 -8.24
CA VAL A 49 -0.83 6.93 -8.91
C VAL A 49 -2.20 7.49 -9.28
N CYS A 50 -2.88 8.16 -8.35
CA CYS A 50 -4.18 8.80 -8.61
C CYS A 50 -4.09 9.86 -9.71
N TYR A 51 -3.05 10.69 -9.72
CA TYR A 51 -2.81 11.69 -10.75
C TYR A 51 -2.66 11.05 -12.13
N GLU A 52 -1.76 10.06 -12.26
CA GLU A 52 -1.51 9.40 -13.56
C GLU A 52 -2.74 8.63 -14.07
N LEU A 53 -3.45 7.91 -13.20
CA LEU A 53 -4.67 7.20 -13.59
C LEU A 53 -5.77 8.17 -14.06
N ALA A 54 -5.97 9.29 -13.34
CA ALA A 54 -6.94 10.29 -13.75
C ALA A 54 -6.60 10.91 -15.10
N ARG A 55 -5.30 11.20 -15.33
CA ARG A 55 -4.79 11.73 -16.59
C ARG A 55 -5.01 10.73 -17.72
N ILE A 56 -4.51 9.50 -17.57
CA ILE A 56 -4.62 8.45 -18.61
C ILE A 56 -6.09 8.14 -18.94
N ALA A 57 -6.93 7.93 -17.91
CA ALA A 57 -8.34 7.62 -18.12
C ALA A 57 -9.12 8.79 -18.78
N THR A 58 -8.66 10.03 -18.59
CA THR A 58 -9.27 11.20 -19.25
C THR A 58 -8.78 11.34 -20.69
N GLU A 59 -7.48 11.19 -20.94
CA GLU A 59 -6.88 11.27 -22.27
C GLU A 59 -7.31 10.13 -23.18
N HIS A 60 -7.55 8.94 -22.62
CA HIS A 60 -7.96 7.72 -23.33
C HIS A 60 -9.36 7.26 -22.92
N ILE A 61 -10.29 8.20 -22.78
CA ILE A 61 -11.64 7.91 -22.25
C ILE A 61 -12.38 6.82 -23.03
N ASP A 62 -12.17 6.72 -24.34
CA ASP A 62 -12.79 5.71 -25.22
C ASP A 62 -12.31 4.27 -24.92
N ALA A 63 -11.18 4.11 -24.20
CA ALA A 63 -10.71 2.82 -23.73
C ALA A 63 -11.46 2.33 -22.49
N LEU A 64 -12.09 3.20 -21.72
CA LEU A 64 -12.85 2.86 -20.52
C LEU A 64 -14.25 2.33 -20.89
N ASP A 65 -14.70 1.24 -20.25
CA ASP A 65 -16.05 0.71 -20.35
C ASP A 65 -16.60 0.36 -18.96
N GLY A 66 -17.08 1.38 -18.27
CA GLY A 66 -17.54 1.31 -16.87
C GLY A 66 -17.22 2.58 -16.11
N THR A 67 -17.00 2.47 -14.81
CA THR A 67 -16.76 3.59 -13.91
C THR A 67 -15.46 3.41 -13.14
N LEU A 68 -14.52 4.34 -13.30
CA LEU A 68 -13.32 4.48 -12.47
C LEU A 68 -13.54 5.59 -11.45
N GLU A 69 -13.45 5.25 -10.18
CA GLU A 69 -13.55 6.20 -9.06
C GLU A 69 -12.19 6.33 -8.35
N ILE A 70 -11.70 7.55 -8.21
CA ILE A 70 -10.39 7.84 -7.63
C ILE A 70 -10.57 8.69 -6.38
N TYR A 71 -10.09 8.19 -5.24
CA TYR A 71 -10.13 8.81 -3.92
C TYR A 71 -8.71 9.16 -3.50
N PRO A 72 -8.20 10.35 -3.85
CA PRO A 72 -6.80 10.68 -3.62
C PRO A 72 -6.45 10.98 -2.16
N ALA A 73 -7.45 11.27 -1.32
CA ALA A 73 -7.22 11.65 0.06
C ALA A 73 -8.41 11.27 0.95
N LEU A 74 -8.30 10.17 1.69
CA LEU A 74 -9.27 9.84 2.74
C LEU A 74 -9.01 10.64 4.02
N ASN A 75 -7.77 11.08 4.26
CA ASN A 75 -7.35 11.93 5.36
C ASN A 75 -6.64 13.19 4.83
N PRO A 76 -7.37 14.16 4.24
CA PRO A 76 -6.76 15.36 3.67
C PRO A 76 -6.03 16.21 4.71
N LEU A 77 -6.52 16.30 5.95
CA LEU A 77 -5.85 17.03 7.02
C LEU A 77 -4.52 16.38 7.42
N GLY A 78 -4.45 15.05 7.40
CA GLY A 78 -3.21 14.31 7.64
C GLY A 78 -2.17 14.61 6.56
N ILE A 79 -2.58 14.70 5.29
CA ILE A 79 -1.68 15.07 4.18
C ILE A 79 -1.16 16.50 4.37
N ASP A 80 -2.02 17.45 4.68
CA ASP A 80 -1.65 18.85 4.87
C ASP A 80 -0.67 19.04 6.05
N THR A 81 -0.80 18.24 7.10
CA THR A 81 0.05 18.31 8.30
C THR A 81 1.18 17.29 8.35
N ILE A 82 1.29 16.44 7.31
CA ILE A 82 2.31 15.40 7.19
C ILE A 82 2.25 14.42 8.38
N GLN A 83 1.05 14.02 8.76
CA GLN A 83 0.79 13.13 9.89
C GLN A 83 0.10 11.85 9.42
N ARG A 84 0.49 10.71 9.98
CA ARG A 84 -0.14 9.43 9.70
C ARG A 84 -1.63 9.44 10.04
N GLY A 85 -1.96 9.82 11.26
CA GLY A 85 -3.32 9.85 11.78
C GLY A 85 -4.13 11.07 11.37
N ILE A 86 -5.37 11.13 11.83
CA ILE A 86 -6.24 12.29 11.67
C ILE A 86 -5.80 13.35 12.68
N PRO A 87 -5.32 14.53 12.21
CA PRO A 87 -4.93 15.61 13.10
C PRO A 87 -6.07 15.98 14.08
N ASN A 88 -5.71 16.42 15.27
CA ASN A 88 -6.60 16.76 16.37
C ASN A 88 -7.31 15.60 17.08
N PHE A 89 -7.30 14.37 16.49
CA PHE A 89 -7.91 13.19 17.11
C PHE A 89 -6.87 12.17 17.60
N ASP A 90 -5.60 12.32 17.18
CA ASP A 90 -4.51 11.36 17.39
C ASP A 90 -4.94 9.91 17.07
N LEU A 91 -5.68 9.76 15.96
CA LEU A 91 -6.38 8.55 15.58
C LEU A 91 -5.94 8.07 14.20
N ASP A 92 -5.54 6.80 14.10
CA ASP A 92 -5.31 6.13 12.82
C ASP A 92 -6.66 5.72 12.21
N MET A 93 -7.05 6.34 11.08
CA MET A 93 -8.31 6.03 10.39
C MET A 93 -8.39 4.55 10.02
N ASN A 94 -7.27 3.92 9.71
CA ASN A 94 -7.20 2.49 9.37
C ASN A 94 -7.25 1.57 10.62
N ARG A 95 -7.81 2.09 11.72
CA ARG A 95 -8.10 1.36 12.97
C ARG A 95 -9.55 1.59 13.46
N ILE A 96 -10.35 2.29 12.66
CA ILE A 96 -11.74 2.62 13.04
C ILE A 96 -12.77 2.21 12.00
N PHE A 97 -12.38 1.64 10.85
CA PHE A 97 -13.32 1.08 9.90
C PHE A 97 -14.05 -0.14 10.48
N PRO A 98 -15.33 -0.36 10.16
CA PRO A 98 -16.15 0.33 9.18
C PRO A 98 -16.73 1.68 9.66
N GLY A 99 -16.41 2.15 10.86
CA GLY A 99 -16.97 3.35 11.46
C GLY A 99 -18.34 3.15 12.10
N ASP A 100 -18.89 4.25 12.65
CA ASP A 100 -20.21 4.30 13.26
C ASP A 100 -20.92 5.59 12.81
N PRO A 101 -22.12 5.50 12.19
CA PRO A 101 -22.86 6.70 11.75
C PRO A 101 -23.35 7.57 12.92
N GLN A 102 -23.34 7.06 14.17
CA GLN A 102 -23.70 7.80 15.39
C GLN A 102 -22.49 8.10 16.28
N GLY A 103 -21.29 7.72 15.82
CA GLY A 103 -20.04 7.89 16.54
C GLY A 103 -19.46 9.31 16.43
N THR A 104 -18.17 9.41 16.73
CA THR A 104 -17.38 10.64 16.55
C THR A 104 -17.32 11.06 15.08
N MET A 105 -16.89 12.30 14.82
CA MET A 105 -16.65 12.79 13.45
C MET A 105 -15.77 11.82 12.63
N ALA A 106 -14.73 11.25 13.24
CA ALA A 106 -13.84 10.31 12.58
C ALA A 106 -14.54 8.99 12.23
N GLU A 107 -15.36 8.43 13.13
CA GLU A 107 -16.13 7.22 12.90
C GLU A 107 -17.25 7.45 11.87
N GLN A 108 -17.95 8.58 11.91
CA GLN A 108 -18.92 8.96 10.88
C GLN A 108 -18.27 9.10 9.51
N THR A 109 -17.05 9.66 9.46
CA THR A 109 -16.26 9.77 8.23
C THR A 109 -15.89 8.40 7.69
N ALA A 110 -15.37 7.49 8.52
CA ALA A 110 -15.02 6.13 8.14
C ALA A 110 -16.26 5.36 7.62
N HIS A 111 -17.41 5.49 8.30
CA HIS A 111 -18.67 4.91 7.85
C HIS A 111 -19.10 5.42 6.47
N ALA A 112 -19.06 6.72 6.24
CA ALA A 112 -19.44 7.32 4.95
C ALA A 112 -18.52 6.86 3.81
N ILE A 113 -17.23 6.67 4.07
CA ILE A 113 -16.27 6.12 3.10
C ILE A 113 -16.65 4.68 2.73
N ILE A 114 -16.92 3.82 3.71
CA ILE A 114 -17.33 2.43 3.48
C ILE A 114 -18.61 2.37 2.65
N GLU A 115 -19.64 3.12 3.03
CA GLU A 115 -20.93 3.11 2.32
C GLU A 115 -20.82 3.63 0.88
N ASP A 116 -19.90 4.57 0.61
CA ASP A 116 -19.67 5.07 -0.74
C ASP A 116 -18.88 4.07 -1.63
N ILE A 117 -17.95 3.29 -1.05
CA ILE A 117 -17.11 2.34 -1.80
C ILE A 117 -17.76 0.97 -1.94
N LYS A 118 -18.51 0.52 -0.94
CA LYS A 118 -19.16 -0.78 -0.87
C LYS A 118 -19.89 -1.15 -2.15
N GLY A 119 -19.75 -2.42 -2.57
CA GLY A 119 -20.33 -2.93 -3.81
C GLY A 119 -19.55 -2.53 -5.08
N ALA A 120 -18.35 -1.99 -4.97
CA ALA A 120 -17.42 -1.89 -6.10
C ALA A 120 -16.98 -3.29 -6.53
N ASP A 121 -16.74 -3.47 -7.84
CA ASP A 121 -16.27 -4.74 -8.40
C ASP A 121 -14.78 -4.99 -8.11
N MET A 122 -14.02 -3.92 -7.81
CA MET A 122 -12.64 -3.98 -7.34
C MET A 122 -12.25 -2.67 -6.65
N VAL A 123 -11.50 -2.79 -5.58
CA VAL A 123 -10.88 -1.67 -4.86
C VAL A 123 -9.38 -1.90 -4.74
N ILE A 124 -8.58 -0.89 -5.03
CA ILE A 124 -7.15 -0.86 -4.75
C ILE A 124 -6.90 0.18 -3.68
N ASP A 125 -6.54 -0.27 -2.48
CA ASP A 125 -6.17 0.57 -1.33
C ASP A 125 -4.66 0.73 -1.28
N ILE A 126 -4.19 1.93 -1.65
CA ILE A 126 -2.77 2.20 -1.85
C ILE A 126 -2.19 2.85 -0.61
N HIS A 127 -1.21 2.16 -0.03
CA HIS A 127 -0.37 2.61 1.06
C HIS A 127 1.09 2.73 0.64
N SER A 128 1.82 3.57 1.36
CA SER A 128 3.28 3.53 1.36
C SER A 128 3.73 2.93 2.69
N SER A 129 4.92 2.35 2.71
CA SER A 129 5.49 1.99 4.00
C SER A 129 5.65 3.23 4.88
N ASN A 130 5.69 3.06 6.20
CA ASN A 130 5.94 4.15 7.13
C ASN A 130 7.32 4.79 6.90
N LEU A 131 7.65 5.84 7.67
CA LEU A 131 8.96 6.54 7.62
C LEU A 131 10.17 5.64 7.85
N PHE A 132 9.98 4.54 8.57
CA PHE A 132 11.08 3.73 9.08
C PHE A 132 11.54 2.65 8.10
N LEU A 133 10.65 2.18 7.23
CA LEU A 133 10.86 1.03 6.37
C LEU A 133 10.69 1.39 4.91
N ARG A 134 11.50 0.79 4.05
CA ARG A 134 11.28 0.80 2.60
C ARG A 134 10.82 -0.57 2.17
N GLU A 135 9.78 -0.61 1.37
CA GLU A 135 9.18 -1.84 0.87
C GLU A 135 9.20 -1.89 -0.65
N THR A 136 9.40 -3.08 -1.19
CA THR A 136 9.17 -3.35 -2.61
C THR A 136 7.66 -3.32 -2.88
N PRO A 137 7.22 -3.00 -4.09
CA PRO A 137 5.81 -3.04 -4.43
C PRO A 137 5.22 -4.43 -4.16
N GLN A 138 4.25 -4.50 -3.26
CA GLN A 138 3.65 -5.74 -2.81
C GLN A 138 2.15 -5.60 -2.60
N VAL A 139 1.43 -6.71 -2.72
CA VAL A 139 0.03 -6.83 -2.30
C VAL A 139 -0.02 -7.59 -0.98
N ARG A 140 -0.77 -7.07 -0.02
CA ARG A 140 -1.05 -7.76 1.24
C ARG A 140 -2.47 -8.28 1.26
N ILE A 141 -2.63 -9.55 1.59
CA ILE A 141 -3.91 -10.25 1.62
C ILE A 141 -4.02 -11.02 2.93
N ASN A 142 -5.16 -10.92 3.60
CA ASN A 142 -5.46 -11.79 4.73
C ASN A 142 -5.67 -13.23 4.22
N VAL A 143 -5.19 -14.21 4.98
CA VAL A 143 -5.34 -15.64 4.64
C VAL A 143 -6.79 -16.05 4.38
N GLN A 144 -7.74 -15.44 5.08
CA GLN A 144 -9.18 -15.69 4.91
C GLN A 144 -9.70 -15.30 3.53
N ASP A 145 -9.08 -14.28 2.91
CA ASP A 145 -9.48 -13.73 1.62
C ASP A 145 -8.60 -14.25 0.46
N ALA A 146 -7.58 -15.07 0.76
CA ALA A 146 -6.56 -15.44 -0.20
C ALA A 146 -7.10 -16.20 -1.41
N GLU A 147 -8.08 -17.10 -1.22
CA GLU A 147 -8.62 -17.93 -2.30
C GLU A 147 -9.20 -17.10 -3.46
N TRP A 148 -9.89 -16.01 -3.12
CA TRP A 148 -10.55 -15.18 -4.12
C TRP A 148 -9.78 -13.93 -4.54
N LEU A 149 -8.87 -13.40 -3.69
CA LEU A 149 -8.10 -12.20 -3.98
C LEU A 149 -6.75 -12.44 -4.67
N VAL A 150 -6.07 -13.56 -4.40
CA VAL A 150 -4.77 -13.86 -5.01
C VAL A 150 -4.82 -13.82 -6.55
N PRO A 151 -5.85 -14.36 -7.24
CA PRO A 151 -5.94 -14.28 -8.69
C PRO A 151 -5.98 -12.85 -9.26
N PHE A 152 -6.51 -11.88 -8.51
CA PHE A 152 -6.48 -10.47 -8.89
C PHE A 152 -5.11 -9.84 -8.59
N ALA A 153 -4.51 -10.17 -7.45
CA ALA A 153 -3.19 -9.67 -7.06
C ALA A 153 -2.08 -10.08 -8.04
N GLU A 154 -2.13 -11.30 -8.58
CA GLU A 154 -1.19 -11.78 -9.61
C GLU A 154 -1.21 -10.92 -10.88
N ARG A 155 -2.33 -10.26 -11.17
CA ARG A 155 -2.52 -9.41 -12.36
C ARG A 155 -2.10 -7.96 -12.18
N LEU A 156 -1.76 -7.55 -10.94
CA LEU A 156 -1.25 -6.22 -10.65
C LEU A 156 0.23 -6.03 -11.00
N GLY A 157 0.97 -7.11 -11.33
CA GLY A 157 2.38 -7.03 -11.70
C GLY A 157 3.29 -6.50 -10.60
N MET A 158 2.89 -6.65 -9.33
CA MET A 158 3.74 -6.29 -8.19
C MET A 158 4.86 -7.32 -8.01
N ASP A 159 5.90 -7.00 -7.22
CA ASP A 159 7.02 -7.93 -7.00
C ASP A 159 6.62 -9.09 -6.11
N PHE A 160 5.71 -8.85 -5.16
CA PHE A 160 5.44 -9.74 -4.06
C PHE A 160 3.96 -9.73 -3.68
N VAL A 161 3.41 -10.90 -3.37
CA VAL A 161 2.10 -11.06 -2.73
C VAL A 161 2.33 -11.73 -1.39
N TRP A 162 1.99 -11.03 -0.32
CA TRP A 162 2.10 -11.54 1.03
C TRP A 162 0.72 -11.92 1.57
N VAL A 163 0.46 -13.23 1.63
CA VAL A 163 -0.70 -13.78 2.31
C VAL A 163 -0.31 -14.02 3.77
N HIS A 164 -0.89 -13.26 4.68
CA HIS A 164 -0.52 -13.29 6.09
C HIS A 164 -1.72 -13.56 6.99
N ASP A 165 -1.42 -14.20 8.11
CA ASP A 165 -2.37 -14.47 9.18
C ASP A 165 -2.16 -13.42 10.29
N ALA A 166 -2.87 -12.30 10.21
CA ALA A 166 -2.80 -11.27 11.23
C ALA A 166 -4.21 -10.96 11.72
N ALA A 167 -4.56 -11.58 12.84
CA ALA A 167 -5.94 -11.74 13.26
C ALA A 167 -6.59 -10.45 13.79
N THR A 168 -5.99 -9.67 14.66
CA THR A 168 -6.77 -8.68 15.44
C THR A 168 -6.61 -7.23 15.02
N VAL A 169 -5.46 -6.83 14.47
CA VAL A 169 -5.18 -5.43 14.08
C VAL A 169 -5.81 -5.09 12.73
N LEU A 170 -6.14 -6.10 11.91
CA LEU A 170 -6.66 -5.90 10.56
C LEU A 170 -8.18 -5.77 10.48
N GLU A 171 -8.93 -6.21 11.50
CA GLU A 171 -10.40 -6.17 11.49
C GLU A 171 -10.98 -4.76 11.38
N ALA A 172 -10.23 -3.75 11.82
CA ALA A 172 -10.63 -2.35 11.77
C ALA A 172 -10.00 -1.58 10.60
N THR A 173 -9.56 -2.27 9.54
CA THR A 173 -9.02 -1.64 8.33
C THR A 173 -10.08 -1.48 7.24
N LEU A 174 -9.84 -0.55 6.30
CA LEU A 174 -10.68 -0.36 5.13
C LEU A 174 -10.86 -1.66 4.34
N ALA A 175 -9.74 -2.31 4.01
CA ALA A 175 -9.75 -3.53 3.19
C ALA A 175 -10.51 -4.68 3.88
N HIS A 176 -10.29 -4.91 5.19
CA HIS A 176 -11.03 -5.95 5.89
C HIS A 176 -12.53 -5.66 5.91
N SER A 177 -12.91 -4.42 6.20
CA SER A 177 -14.33 -4.01 6.24
C SER A 177 -15.02 -4.19 4.89
N LEU A 178 -14.34 -3.92 3.79
CA LEU A 178 -14.86 -4.13 2.44
C LEU A 178 -14.91 -5.62 2.08
N ASN A 179 -13.82 -6.36 2.29
CA ASN A 179 -13.73 -7.78 1.98
C ASN A 179 -14.78 -8.61 2.75
N SER A 180 -14.98 -8.31 4.03
CA SER A 180 -15.99 -8.99 4.87
C SER A 180 -17.43 -8.79 4.38
N THR A 181 -17.67 -7.74 3.58
CA THR A 181 -18.98 -7.47 2.96
C THR A 181 -19.06 -7.92 1.48
N GLY A 182 -18.04 -8.63 1.00
CA GLY A 182 -17.99 -9.14 -0.38
C GLY A 182 -17.56 -8.10 -1.43
N THR A 183 -16.98 -6.96 -1.00
CA THR A 183 -16.40 -5.96 -1.89
C THR A 183 -14.90 -6.21 -2.00
N PRO A 184 -14.37 -6.69 -3.17
CA PRO A 184 -12.97 -7.06 -3.30
C PRO A 184 -12.04 -5.85 -3.14
N CYS A 185 -11.16 -5.91 -2.15
CA CYS A 185 -10.18 -4.87 -1.86
C CYS A 185 -8.78 -5.47 -1.71
N LEU A 186 -7.85 -5.01 -2.56
CA LEU A 186 -6.44 -5.34 -2.49
C LEU A 186 -5.67 -4.19 -1.84
N VAL A 187 -4.90 -4.49 -0.81
CA VAL A 187 -3.98 -3.53 -0.19
C VAL A 187 -2.64 -3.59 -0.91
N VAL A 188 -2.20 -2.46 -1.45
CA VAL A 188 -0.87 -2.30 -2.05
C VAL A 188 0.00 -1.49 -1.11
N GLU A 189 1.16 -2.04 -0.78
CA GLU A 189 2.22 -1.36 -0.01
C GLU A 189 3.46 -1.20 -0.87
N MET A 190 4.09 -0.02 -0.87
CA MET A 190 5.32 0.23 -1.62
C MET A 190 6.09 1.45 -1.12
N GLY A 191 7.38 1.52 -1.42
CA GLY A 191 8.18 2.71 -1.18
C GLY A 191 8.47 2.98 0.29
N VAL A 192 8.46 4.24 0.68
CA VAL A 192 8.72 4.73 2.04
C VAL A 192 7.96 6.03 2.29
N GLY A 193 7.43 6.22 3.47
CA GLY A 193 6.67 7.41 3.84
C GLY A 193 7.38 8.74 3.52
N GLN A 194 6.59 9.78 3.25
CA GLN A 194 7.02 11.14 2.89
C GLN A 194 7.85 11.22 1.59
N ARG A 195 7.76 10.24 0.71
CA ARG A 195 8.47 10.20 -0.57
C ARG A 195 7.54 9.74 -1.68
N ILE A 196 7.97 9.97 -2.91
CA ILE A 196 7.32 9.43 -4.11
C ILE A 196 8.38 8.73 -4.95
N ASN A 197 8.24 7.42 -5.12
CA ASN A 197 9.05 6.64 -6.03
C ASN A 197 8.36 6.54 -7.39
N HIS A 198 8.74 7.37 -8.33
CA HIS A 198 8.13 7.44 -9.66
C HIS A 198 8.12 6.10 -10.41
N LYS A 199 9.17 5.27 -10.25
CA LYS A 199 9.24 3.97 -10.94
C LYS A 199 8.20 2.99 -10.37
N MET A 200 8.08 2.92 -9.05
CA MET A 200 7.09 2.07 -8.38
C MET A 200 5.66 2.53 -8.69
N CYS A 201 5.42 3.85 -8.64
CA CYS A 201 4.10 4.43 -8.95
C CYS A 201 3.68 4.12 -10.40
N ARG A 202 4.54 4.32 -11.39
CA ARG A 202 4.23 3.99 -12.80
C ARG A 202 3.94 2.51 -12.98
N ARG A 203 4.71 1.63 -12.32
CA ARG A 203 4.46 0.20 -12.34
C ARG A 203 3.08 -0.17 -11.80
N LEU A 204 2.67 0.45 -10.68
CA LEU A 204 1.33 0.22 -10.13
C LEU A 204 0.23 0.76 -11.06
N VAL A 205 0.44 1.91 -11.71
CA VAL A 205 -0.50 2.42 -12.74
C VAL A 205 -0.68 1.41 -13.88
N GLU A 206 0.42 0.87 -14.42
CA GLU A 206 0.39 -0.17 -15.45
C GLU A 206 -0.35 -1.42 -14.95
N GLY A 207 -0.09 -1.82 -13.70
CA GLY A 207 -0.76 -2.95 -13.05
C GLY A 207 -2.27 -2.76 -12.89
N ILE A 208 -2.70 -1.58 -12.47
CA ILE A 208 -4.13 -1.24 -12.34
C ILE A 208 -4.81 -1.27 -13.72
N LEU A 209 -4.21 -0.65 -14.75
CA LEU A 209 -4.75 -0.67 -16.11
C LEU A 209 -4.81 -2.11 -16.67
N HIS A 210 -3.80 -2.94 -16.41
CA HIS A 210 -3.79 -4.36 -16.78
C HIS A 210 -4.89 -5.14 -16.05
N LEU A 211 -5.10 -4.91 -14.76
CA LEU A 211 -6.19 -5.53 -14.02
C LEU A 211 -7.55 -5.10 -14.57
N MET A 212 -7.77 -3.79 -14.83
CA MET A 212 -8.97 -3.29 -15.48
C MET A 212 -9.19 -3.91 -16.86
N GLN A 213 -8.12 -4.14 -17.64
CA GLN A 213 -8.18 -4.81 -18.94
C GLN A 213 -8.63 -6.27 -18.79
N THR A 214 -8.08 -7.02 -17.83
CA THR A 214 -8.47 -8.42 -17.57
C THR A 214 -9.90 -8.56 -17.07
N MET A 215 -10.43 -7.51 -16.42
CA MET A 215 -11.83 -7.42 -16.00
C MET A 215 -12.76 -6.96 -17.15
N GLY A 216 -12.22 -6.58 -18.32
CA GLY A 216 -12.99 -6.10 -19.46
C GLY A 216 -13.42 -4.63 -19.38
N MET A 217 -12.85 -3.86 -18.43
CA MET A 217 -13.10 -2.42 -18.28
C MET A 217 -12.19 -1.53 -19.11
N TRP A 218 -11.00 -1.99 -19.47
CA TRP A 218 -10.00 -1.21 -20.23
C TRP A 218 -9.72 -1.88 -21.56
N LYS A 219 -9.93 -1.19 -22.67
CA LYS A 219 -9.86 -1.78 -24.02
C LYS A 219 -8.55 -1.52 -24.76
N ASP A 220 -7.63 -0.75 -24.18
CA ASP A 220 -6.31 -0.52 -24.77
C ASP A 220 -5.47 -1.80 -24.71
N LYS A 221 -5.05 -2.29 -25.89
CA LYS A 221 -4.24 -3.51 -26.04
C LYS A 221 -2.72 -3.27 -25.93
N SER A 222 -2.30 -2.04 -25.69
CA SER A 222 -0.87 -1.70 -25.59
C SER A 222 -0.23 -2.13 -24.27
N ILE A 223 -1.02 -2.62 -23.30
CA ILE A 223 -0.51 -3.07 -22.00
C ILE A 223 0.10 -4.46 -22.18
N ASN A 224 1.41 -4.55 -21.92
CA ASN A 224 2.17 -5.79 -21.98
C ASN A 224 1.78 -6.74 -20.83
N GLU A 225 2.06 -8.03 -21.03
CA GLU A 225 1.98 -9.01 -19.95
C GLU A 225 2.96 -8.63 -18.84
N LEU A 226 2.47 -8.58 -17.60
CA LEU A 226 3.26 -8.17 -16.44
C LEU A 226 3.93 -9.39 -15.77
N PRO A 227 5.10 -9.19 -15.14
CA PRO A 227 5.77 -10.27 -14.44
C PRO A 227 4.90 -10.80 -13.29
N LYS A 228 4.93 -12.11 -13.08
CA LYS A 228 4.25 -12.76 -11.96
C LYS A 228 4.95 -12.43 -10.65
N PRO A 229 4.21 -12.14 -9.57
CA PRO A 229 4.78 -11.90 -8.26
C PRO A 229 5.31 -13.19 -7.62
N LEU A 230 6.23 -13.04 -6.67
CA LEU A 230 6.50 -14.07 -5.69
C LEU A 230 5.33 -14.12 -4.69
N ILE A 231 4.76 -15.29 -4.47
CA ILE A 231 3.64 -15.46 -3.52
C ILE A 231 4.14 -16.14 -2.26
N CYS A 232 4.08 -15.40 -1.16
CA CYS A 232 4.43 -15.89 0.17
C CYS A 232 3.18 -16.23 0.97
N LYS A 233 3.16 -17.42 1.59
CA LYS A 233 2.07 -17.89 2.46
C LYS A 233 2.63 -18.31 3.81
N GLY A 234 1.90 -17.98 4.88
CA GLY A 234 2.19 -18.45 6.24
C GLY A 234 3.49 -17.89 6.83
N ASP A 235 4.27 -18.74 7.48
CA ASP A 235 5.45 -18.44 8.30
C ASP A 235 6.77 -18.32 7.54
N GLN A 236 6.72 -18.19 6.23
CA GLN A 236 7.93 -18.11 5.39
C GLN A 236 8.65 -16.75 5.47
N VAL A 237 8.05 -15.76 6.15
CA VAL A 237 8.68 -14.45 6.35
C VAL A 237 9.51 -14.45 7.63
N VAL A 238 10.79 -14.14 7.47
CA VAL A 238 11.73 -13.95 8.58
C VAL A 238 11.85 -12.46 8.88
N PHE A 239 11.62 -12.10 10.15
CA PHE A 239 11.77 -10.75 10.66
C PHE A 239 13.17 -10.60 11.25
N LEU A 240 13.91 -9.60 10.81
CA LEU A 240 15.23 -9.29 11.31
C LEU A 240 15.16 -8.01 12.14
N ASN A 241 15.43 -8.11 13.43
CA ASN A 241 15.37 -6.99 14.36
C ASN A 241 16.76 -6.58 14.82
N ALA A 242 16.92 -5.31 15.22
CA ALA A 242 18.16 -4.77 15.74
C ALA A 242 18.47 -5.36 17.13
N GLU A 243 19.69 -5.81 17.33
CA GLU A 243 20.18 -6.34 18.62
C GLU A 243 20.66 -5.23 19.56
N THR A 244 20.85 -4.02 19.05
CA THR A 244 21.32 -2.86 19.81
C THR A 244 20.84 -1.56 19.21
N SER A 245 20.84 -0.49 19.99
CA SER A 245 20.53 0.86 19.54
C SER A 245 21.75 1.53 18.89
N GLY A 246 21.52 2.38 17.89
CA GLY A 246 22.59 3.12 17.21
C GLY A 246 22.15 3.72 15.88
N VAL A 247 23.10 3.97 15.00
CA VAL A 247 22.86 4.45 13.63
C VAL A 247 23.07 3.30 12.66
N PHE A 248 22.03 2.93 11.93
CA PHE A 248 22.09 1.88 10.92
C PHE A 248 22.61 2.43 9.59
N LEU A 249 23.64 1.80 9.07
CA LEU A 249 24.24 2.10 7.78
C LEU A 249 24.13 0.89 6.86
N THR A 250 23.58 1.09 5.66
CA THR A 250 23.45 0.06 4.62
C THR A 250 23.55 0.68 3.22
N GLU A 251 24.11 -0.08 2.29
CA GLU A 251 24.10 0.26 0.86
C GLU A 251 23.06 -0.57 0.09
N LEU A 252 22.46 -1.55 0.75
CA LEU A 252 21.47 -2.43 0.12
C LEU A 252 20.11 -1.74 -0.02
N LYS A 253 19.37 -2.23 -0.98
CA LYS A 253 17.96 -1.86 -1.23
C LYS A 253 17.08 -3.08 -1.02
N CYS A 254 15.79 -2.88 -0.75
CA CYS A 254 14.81 -3.96 -0.83
C CYS A 254 14.60 -4.40 -2.28
N GLY A 255 14.00 -5.56 -2.48
CA GLY A 255 13.76 -6.11 -3.81
C GLY A 255 14.93 -6.93 -4.35
N ILE A 256 15.79 -7.47 -3.49
CA ILE A 256 16.95 -8.27 -3.86
C ILE A 256 16.96 -9.62 -3.16
N HIS A 257 17.63 -10.59 -3.78
CA HIS A 257 17.96 -11.85 -3.12
C HIS A 257 19.17 -11.68 -2.21
N VAL A 258 19.11 -12.30 -1.04
CA VAL A 258 20.18 -12.34 -0.06
C VAL A 258 20.52 -13.76 0.31
N SER A 259 21.79 -14.02 0.59
CA SER A 259 22.28 -15.32 1.07
C SER A 259 22.36 -15.32 2.60
N GLN A 260 22.21 -16.50 3.19
CA GLN A 260 22.48 -16.70 4.62
C GLN A 260 23.89 -16.22 4.97
N GLY A 261 24.02 -15.41 6.03
CA GLY A 261 25.27 -14.79 6.46
C GLY A 261 25.66 -13.52 5.69
N GLN A 262 24.98 -13.18 4.59
CA GLN A 262 25.25 -11.93 3.87
C GLN A 262 25.00 -10.74 4.77
N THR A 263 25.97 -9.81 4.84
CA THR A 263 25.81 -8.54 5.55
C THR A 263 24.77 -7.67 4.88
N ILE A 264 23.75 -7.25 5.64
CA ILE A 264 22.72 -6.31 5.21
C ILE A 264 23.14 -4.87 5.56
N GLY A 265 23.83 -4.69 6.69
CA GLY A 265 24.32 -3.39 7.13
C GLY A 265 24.99 -3.47 8.49
N GLN A 266 25.30 -2.31 9.05
CA GLN A 266 25.97 -2.19 10.36
C GLN A 266 25.23 -1.18 11.24
N ILE A 267 25.18 -1.43 12.54
CA ILE A 267 24.75 -0.46 13.55
C ILE A 267 26.01 0.11 14.19
N VAL A 268 26.17 1.43 14.14
CA VAL A 268 27.39 2.11 14.56
C VAL A 268 27.13 3.11 15.70
N ASP A 269 28.19 3.35 16.50
CA ASP A 269 28.27 4.40 17.51
C ASP A 269 29.06 5.58 16.92
N PRO A 270 28.41 6.68 16.51
CA PRO A 270 29.10 7.82 15.92
C PRO A 270 29.93 8.60 16.94
N LEU A 271 29.62 8.51 18.24
CA LEU A 271 30.38 9.18 19.29
C LEU A 271 31.79 8.56 19.47
N ARG A 272 31.86 7.22 19.32
CA ARG A 272 33.13 6.49 19.53
C ARG A 272 33.75 5.98 18.26
N GLY A 273 33.11 6.19 17.11
CA GLY A 273 33.60 5.76 15.80
C GLY A 273 33.76 4.24 15.68
N ARG A 274 32.84 3.47 16.25
CA ARG A 274 32.93 2.00 16.25
C ARG A 274 31.64 1.33 15.78
N VAL A 275 31.77 0.13 15.21
CA VAL A 275 30.66 -0.78 14.93
C VAL A 275 30.18 -1.40 16.23
N LEU A 276 28.87 -1.38 16.46
CA LEU A 276 28.21 -1.99 17.61
C LEU A 276 27.68 -3.39 17.24
N SER A 277 27.08 -3.55 16.05
CA SER A 277 26.58 -4.83 15.57
C SER A 277 26.61 -4.87 14.03
N THR A 278 26.86 -6.05 13.47
CA THR A 278 26.70 -6.33 12.04
C THR A 278 25.39 -7.07 11.82
N VAL A 279 24.53 -6.48 11.03
CA VAL A 279 23.23 -7.05 10.68
C VAL A 279 23.40 -7.95 9.48
N SER A 280 23.14 -9.25 9.62
CA SER A 280 23.31 -10.24 8.55
C SER A 280 22.03 -11.03 8.32
N SER A 281 21.81 -11.51 7.09
CA SER A 281 20.65 -12.35 6.78
C SER A 281 20.77 -13.72 7.47
N PRO A 282 19.75 -14.15 8.22
CA PRO A 282 19.75 -15.48 8.84
C PRO A 282 19.39 -16.61 7.86
N VAL A 283 18.93 -16.28 6.66
CA VAL A 283 18.43 -17.25 5.66
C VAL A 283 18.80 -16.84 4.24
N ASN A 284 18.70 -17.78 3.31
CA ASN A 284 18.59 -17.45 1.88
C ASN A 284 17.17 -17.00 1.57
N GLY A 285 17.01 -15.95 0.76
CA GLY A 285 15.67 -15.48 0.42
C GLY A 285 15.61 -14.14 -0.29
N TYR A 286 14.39 -13.66 -0.46
CA TYR A 286 14.09 -12.38 -1.08
C TYR A 286 13.79 -11.32 0.00
N MET A 287 14.66 -10.31 0.08
CA MET A 287 14.50 -9.20 1.03
C MET A 287 13.54 -8.15 0.45
N PHE A 288 12.29 -8.17 0.87
CA PHE A 288 11.24 -7.29 0.34
C PHE A 288 10.99 -6.03 1.20
N THR A 289 11.57 -5.97 2.40
CA THR A 289 11.54 -4.80 3.29
C THR A 289 12.93 -4.55 3.86
N ILE A 290 13.36 -3.29 3.94
CA ILE A 290 14.59 -2.87 4.61
C ILE A 290 14.38 -1.58 5.41
N ARG A 291 15.11 -1.43 6.51
CA ARG A 291 15.13 -0.19 7.30
C ARG A 291 15.61 0.99 6.46
N ALA A 292 14.83 2.06 6.39
CA ALA A 292 15.11 3.30 5.67
C ALA A 292 15.55 4.43 6.62
N TYR A 293 14.88 4.57 7.77
CA TYR A 293 15.26 5.57 8.77
C TYR A 293 16.42 5.06 9.62
N PRO A 294 17.58 5.76 9.65
CA PRO A 294 18.82 5.17 10.14
C PRO A 294 18.91 5.07 11.67
N ILE A 295 18.11 5.84 12.42
CA ILE A 295 18.14 5.72 13.89
C ILE A 295 17.35 4.48 14.30
N VAL A 296 18.00 3.60 15.06
CA VAL A 296 17.41 2.35 15.53
C VAL A 296 17.57 2.19 17.04
N TYR A 297 16.57 1.57 17.61
CA TYR A 297 16.60 1.06 18.98
C TYR A 297 16.69 -0.46 18.95
N GLU A 298 17.14 -1.07 20.02
CA GLU A 298 17.05 -2.51 20.22
C GLU A 298 15.61 -2.97 19.95
N GLY A 299 15.44 -4.06 19.20
CA GLY A 299 14.13 -4.55 18.74
C GLY A 299 13.55 -3.85 17.50
N SER A 300 14.13 -2.74 17.01
CA SER A 300 13.67 -2.10 15.77
C SER A 300 13.73 -3.08 14.59
N LEU A 301 12.67 -3.12 13.78
CA LEU A 301 12.65 -3.94 12.57
C LEU A 301 13.67 -3.40 11.54
N MET A 302 14.56 -4.28 11.08
CA MET A 302 15.63 -3.99 10.13
C MET A 302 15.31 -4.47 8.73
N ALA A 303 14.76 -5.67 8.61
CA ALA A 303 14.39 -6.26 7.31
C ALA A 303 13.29 -7.30 7.47
N ARG A 304 12.56 -7.57 6.35
CA ARG A 304 11.74 -8.77 6.17
C ARG A 304 12.26 -9.53 4.97
N ILE A 305 12.48 -10.83 5.17
CA ILE A 305 13.05 -11.71 4.15
C ILE A 305 12.09 -12.89 3.96
N TYR A 306 11.61 -13.07 2.73
CA TYR A 306 10.90 -14.26 2.33
C TYR A 306 11.90 -15.38 2.12
N ARG A 307 11.84 -16.43 2.96
CA ARG A 307 12.71 -17.60 2.86
C ARG A 307 12.40 -18.38 1.59
N SER A 308 13.40 -18.62 0.77
CA SER A 308 13.28 -19.45 -0.42
C SER A 308 14.57 -20.21 -0.64
N GLU A 309 14.47 -21.54 -0.72
CA GLU A 309 15.61 -22.43 -1.02
C GLU A 309 15.87 -22.53 -2.54
N GLU A 310 14.88 -22.23 -3.38
CA GLU A 310 14.95 -22.37 -4.83
C GLU A 310 15.56 -21.18 -5.58
N LEU A 311 15.70 -20.04 -4.92
CA LEU A 311 16.21 -18.83 -5.55
C LEU A 311 17.73 -18.82 -5.53
N LYS A 312 18.38 -19.44 -6.54
CA LYS A 312 19.79 -19.23 -6.80
C LYS A 312 20.03 -17.76 -7.13
N VAL A 313 20.98 -17.17 -6.43
CA VAL A 313 21.45 -15.81 -6.63
C VAL A 313 21.96 -15.66 -8.06
N ASN A 314 21.14 -15.14 -8.97
CA ASN A 314 21.62 -14.55 -10.21
C ASN A 314 22.04 -13.11 -9.88
N ASN A 315 23.22 -12.97 -9.29
CA ASN A 315 23.94 -11.71 -9.21
C ASN A 315 24.71 -11.53 -10.51
N GLU A 316 24.04 -11.15 -11.58
CA GLU A 316 24.71 -10.59 -12.75
C GLU A 316 24.19 -9.17 -12.98
N GLU A 317 25.11 -8.21 -12.71
CA GLU A 317 25.24 -6.81 -13.10
C GLU A 317 24.21 -5.79 -12.58
#